data_668087cdda1ea492c31ceffb4cc8d1cc
#
_entry.id   668087cdda1ea492c31ceffb4cc8d1cc
#
_cell.length_a   1.000
_cell.length_b   1.000
_cell.length_c   1.000
_cell.angle_alpha   90.00
_cell.angle_beta   90.00
_cell.angle_gamma   90.00
#
_symmetry.space_group_name_H-M   'P 1'
#
loop_
_entity.id
_entity.type
_entity.pdbx_description
1 polymer ?
#
loop_
_entity_poly.entity_id
_entity_poly.type
_entity_poly.pdbx_seq_one_letter_code
_entity_poly.pdbx_strand_id
1 'polypeptide(L)'
;MKKIINFILGAFLALNLSASVAYAAAKEVRIAFFMEWATPNQEDKVKKAFDRAFGVPVKWTNFATGGEMTEAMLSGDIDISYSQGLTPFVNAVNAKAPIFLVDIAVLYGMGGTTCVVSNASGITKANASDLEGKKVAVPLGTMADYVFKETMRVVGADPSRMRVIDMNPEDGSAALVNGDVAMACLFGGKSIKKAEEAGSKMLTVAEAKDAGIAGIDITSVTNKFLKENPGMVKAFVEVTHEANARYNSGKSDMNVIAKDAAMDLAGTKKQMGGFEFPDASVMKKKYMNRSGILMTYLKVMGNMFATSENPALKNYGKVVTTKYLP
;
A
#
# COMPACT_ATOMS: atom_id res chain seq x y z
N MET A 1 -1.84 -85.28 24.45
CA MET A 1 -1.66 -84.10 25.32
C MET A 1 -1.29 -82.89 24.42
N LYS A 2 -2.28 -82.12 24.06
CA LYS A 2 -2.11 -80.93 23.17
C LYS A 2 -2.11 -79.67 24.02
N LYS A 3 -1.02 -78.88 23.98
CA LYS A 3 -0.91 -77.58 24.63
C LYS A 3 -1.51 -76.50 23.67
N ILE A 4 -2.51 -75.79 24.13
CA ILE A 4 -3.11 -74.63 23.45
C ILE A 4 -2.29 -73.45 23.89
N ILE A 5 -1.69 -72.73 22.92
CA ILE A 5 -1.01 -71.50 23.13
C ILE A 5 -2.01 -70.34 22.72
N ASN A 6 -2.45 -69.59 23.71
CA ASN A 6 -3.28 -68.37 23.46
C ASN A 6 -2.36 -67.19 23.03
N PHE A 7 -2.55 -66.74 21.83
CA PHE A 7 -1.96 -65.50 21.33
C PHE A 7 -2.89 -64.28 21.69
N ILE A 8 -2.46 -63.44 22.61
CA ILE A 8 -3.14 -62.18 22.93
C ILE A 8 -2.59 -61.14 21.97
N LEU A 9 -3.40 -60.75 21.01
CA LEU A 9 -3.10 -59.65 20.08
C LEU A 9 -3.47 -58.31 20.74
N GLY A 10 -2.48 -57.64 21.33
CA GLY A 10 -2.66 -56.29 21.88
C GLY A 10 -2.71 -55.27 20.76
N ALA A 11 -3.88 -54.72 20.48
CA ALA A 11 -4.05 -53.57 19.58
C ALA A 11 -3.61 -52.28 20.32
N PHE A 12 -2.43 -51.77 19.99
CA PHE A 12 -2.03 -50.43 20.37
C PHE A 12 -2.80 -49.41 19.49
N LEU A 13 -3.86 -48.80 20.02
CA LEU A 13 -4.51 -47.65 19.44
C LEU A 13 -3.63 -46.43 19.74
N ALA A 14 -2.79 -46.02 18.80
CA ALA A 14 -2.06 -44.77 18.89
C ALA A 14 -3.06 -43.61 18.66
N LEU A 15 -3.55 -43.01 19.75
CA LEU A 15 -4.25 -41.71 19.69
C LEU A 15 -3.24 -40.64 19.27
N ASN A 16 -3.26 -40.25 18.00
CA ASN A 16 -2.64 -39.03 17.55
C ASN A 16 -3.47 -37.83 18.08
N LEU A 17 -3.17 -37.41 19.30
CA LEU A 17 -3.61 -36.06 19.76
C LEU A 17 -2.83 -35.04 18.95
N SER A 18 -3.41 -34.61 17.86
CA SER A 18 -3.01 -33.35 17.23
C SER A 18 -3.39 -32.22 18.20
N ALA A 19 -2.42 -31.77 19.00
CA ALA A 19 -2.60 -30.56 19.79
C ALA A 19 -2.79 -29.40 18.82
N SER A 20 -4.05 -29.08 18.50
CA SER A 20 -4.39 -27.81 17.87
C SER A 20 -4.03 -26.73 18.89
N VAL A 21 -2.97 -25.97 18.59
CA VAL A 21 -2.66 -24.74 19.34
C VAL A 21 -3.84 -23.82 19.12
N ALA A 22 -4.74 -23.74 20.10
CA ALA A 22 -5.82 -22.78 20.11
C ALA A 22 -5.19 -21.41 20.38
N TYR A 23 -4.93 -20.65 19.34
CA TYR A 23 -4.59 -19.25 19.49
C TYR A 23 -5.80 -18.53 20.09
N ALA A 24 -5.57 -17.71 21.14
CA ALA A 24 -6.61 -16.84 21.64
C ALA A 24 -6.99 -15.85 20.54
N ALA A 25 -8.27 -15.81 20.17
CA ALA A 25 -8.76 -14.85 19.18
C ALA A 25 -8.43 -13.41 19.62
N ALA A 26 -8.06 -12.57 18.67
CA ALA A 26 -7.78 -11.17 18.95
C ALA A 26 -9.01 -10.52 19.61
N LYS A 27 -8.78 -9.71 20.65
CA LYS A 27 -9.85 -8.95 21.31
C LYS A 27 -10.17 -7.62 20.62
N GLU A 28 -9.27 -7.17 19.77
CA GLU A 28 -9.35 -5.96 18.96
C GLU A 28 -8.49 -6.19 17.70
N VAL A 29 -8.88 -5.60 16.57
CA VAL A 29 -8.06 -5.58 15.34
C VAL A 29 -7.59 -4.15 15.12
N ARG A 30 -6.27 -3.97 14.92
CA ARG A 30 -5.65 -2.65 14.75
C ARG A 30 -5.25 -2.47 13.29
N ILE A 31 -5.82 -1.44 12.65
CA ILE A 31 -5.68 -1.21 11.21
C ILE A 31 -5.09 0.17 10.95
N ALA A 32 -4.02 0.21 10.17
CA ALA A 32 -3.44 1.43 9.66
C ALA A 32 -4.16 1.88 8.37
N PHE A 33 -4.35 3.18 8.21
CA PHE A 33 -4.92 3.80 7.02
C PHE A 33 -4.35 5.21 6.81
N PHE A 34 -4.69 5.86 5.69
CA PHE A 34 -4.32 7.25 5.41
C PHE A 34 -5.53 8.18 5.44
N MET A 35 -5.36 9.36 6.03
CA MET A 35 -6.20 10.53 5.75
C MET A 35 -5.83 11.11 4.38
N GLU A 36 -6.73 11.92 3.80
CA GLU A 36 -6.56 12.55 2.47
C GLU A 36 -6.33 11.56 1.32
N TRP A 37 -6.65 10.30 1.57
CA TRP A 37 -6.56 9.19 0.62
C TRP A 37 -7.89 8.42 0.61
N ALA A 38 -8.82 8.92 -0.20
CA ALA A 38 -10.20 8.44 -0.21
C ALA A 38 -10.32 7.06 -0.86
N THR A 39 -10.92 6.12 -0.14
CA THR A 39 -11.17 4.75 -0.60
C THR A 39 -12.57 4.28 -0.19
N PRO A 40 -13.16 3.27 -0.88
CA PRO A 40 -14.47 2.74 -0.51
C PRO A 40 -14.56 2.22 0.93
N ASN A 41 -13.47 1.70 1.49
CA ASN A 41 -13.40 1.16 2.86
C ASN A 41 -13.74 2.15 3.96
N GLN A 42 -13.58 3.46 3.69
CA GLN A 42 -13.89 4.49 4.69
C GLN A 42 -15.38 4.57 5.01
N GLU A 43 -16.26 4.26 4.05
CA GLU A 43 -17.68 4.12 4.34
C GLU A 43 -17.94 2.98 5.32
N ASP A 44 -17.30 1.82 5.12
CA ASP A 44 -17.45 0.64 5.96
C ASP A 44 -16.78 0.79 7.33
N LYS A 45 -15.67 1.53 7.40
CA LYS A 45 -15.03 1.96 8.64
C LYS A 45 -16.02 2.77 9.50
N VAL A 46 -16.64 3.82 8.93
CA VAL A 46 -17.60 4.67 9.63
C VAL A 46 -18.85 3.89 10.05
N LYS A 47 -19.34 3.01 9.19
CA LYS A 47 -20.50 2.15 9.45
C LYS A 47 -20.18 0.94 10.32
N LYS A 48 -18.94 0.78 10.79
CA LYS A 48 -18.47 -0.36 11.61
C LYS A 48 -18.73 -1.73 10.98
N ALA A 49 -18.64 -1.83 9.65
CA ALA A 49 -18.83 -3.10 8.95
C ALA A 49 -17.73 -4.09 9.28
N PHE A 50 -16.49 -3.61 9.42
CA PHE A 50 -15.36 -4.43 9.84
C PHE A 50 -15.51 -4.96 11.27
N ASP A 51 -15.98 -4.13 12.23
CA ASP A 51 -16.25 -4.56 13.61
C ASP A 51 -17.27 -5.71 13.63
N ARG A 52 -18.33 -5.59 12.83
CA ARG A 52 -19.35 -6.67 12.73
C ARG A 52 -18.79 -7.94 12.08
N ALA A 53 -17.97 -7.79 11.04
CA ALA A 53 -17.38 -8.93 10.33
C ALA A 53 -16.35 -9.69 11.19
N PHE A 54 -15.62 -8.98 12.05
CA PHE A 54 -14.63 -9.59 12.97
C PHE A 54 -15.25 -10.09 14.27
N GLY A 55 -16.41 -9.56 14.66
CA GLY A 55 -17.01 -9.81 15.97
C GLY A 55 -16.26 -9.18 17.14
N VAL A 56 -15.31 -8.28 16.87
CA VAL A 56 -14.51 -7.52 17.84
C VAL A 56 -14.34 -6.08 17.36
N PRO A 57 -14.05 -5.12 18.28
CA PRO A 57 -13.77 -3.75 17.91
C PRO A 57 -12.59 -3.60 16.95
N VAL A 58 -12.66 -2.61 16.06
CA VAL A 58 -11.56 -2.22 15.18
C VAL A 58 -11.03 -0.85 15.57
N LYS A 59 -9.73 -0.78 15.83
CA LYS A 59 -9.01 0.47 16.04
C LYS A 59 -8.31 0.89 14.76
N TRP A 60 -8.73 2.01 14.19
CA TRP A 60 -8.11 2.62 13.02
C TRP A 60 -7.11 3.69 13.45
N THR A 61 -5.90 3.63 12.90
CA THR A 61 -4.83 4.59 13.17
C THR A 61 -4.35 5.20 11.86
N ASN A 62 -4.38 6.54 11.79
CA ASN A 62 -3.84 7.28 10.65
C ASN A 62 -2.33 7.40 10.76
N PHE A 63 -1.65 7.30 9.63
CA PHE A 63 -0.21 7.49 9.48
C PHE A 63 0.09 8.51 8.38
N ALA A 64 1.25 9.15 8.43
CA ALA A 64 1.69 10.08 7.40
C ALA A 64 2.35 9.35 6.21
N THR A 65 3.00 8.21 6.46
CA THR A 65 3.73 7.45 5.45
C THR A 65 3.53 5.94 5.59
N GLY A 66 3.72 5.19 4.49
CA GLY A 66 3.70 3.73 4.52
C GLY A 66 4.90 3.12 5.26
N GLY A 67 5.98 3.87 5.43
CA GLY A 67 7.12 3.48 6.27
C GLY A 67 6.72 3.39 7.73
N GLU A 68 6.07 4.45 8.25
CA GLU A 68 5.53 4.48 9.61
C GLU A 68 4.50 3.36 9.87
N MET A 69 3.64 3.04 8.87
CA MET A 69 2.75 1.88 8.98
C MET A 69 3.54 0.58 9.17
N THR A 70 4.64 0.41 8.41
CA THR A 70 5.51 -0.76 8.55
C THR A 70 6.14 -0.84 9.94
N GLU A 71 6.67 0.26 10.46
CA GLU A 71 7.26 0.33 11.79
C GLU A 71 6.24 -0.05 12.86
N ALA A 72 5.01 0.47 12.76
CA ALA A 72 3.91 0.12 13.66
C ALA A 72 3.46 -1.36 13.54
N MET A 73 3.58 -1.96 12.37
CA MET A 73 3.38 -3.42 12.21
C MET A 73 4.49 -4.22 12.87
N LEU A 74 5.74 -3.78 12.76
CA LEU A 74 6.89 -4.46 13.34
C LEU A 74 6.95 -4.34 14.87
N SER A 75 6.54 -3.19 15.44
CA SER A 75 6.38 -3.01 16.89
C SER A 75 5.22 -3.82 17.48
N GLY A 76 4.30 -4.26 16.62
CA GLY A 76 3.10 -4.99 17.02
C GLY A 76 1.91 -4.10 17.40
N ASP A 77 1.95 -2.80 17.04
CA ASP A 77 0.85 -1.86 17.27
C ASP A 77 -0.23 -1.93 16.19
N ILE A 78 0.10 -2.46 15.01
CA ILE A 78 -0.80 -2.62 13.86
C ILE A 78 -0.78 -4.08 13.39
N ASP A 79 -1.95 -4.62 13.10
CA ASP A 79 -2.15 -5.98 12.58
C ASP A 79 -2.29 -6.01 11.06
N ILE A 80 -3.02 -5.04 10.51
CA ILE A 80 -3.32 -4.87 9.08
C ILE A 80 -2.96 -3.46 8.66
N SER A 81 -2.20 -3.31 7.57
CA SER A 81 -1.96 -2.04 6.91
C SER A 81 -2.78 -1.98 5.63
N TYR A 82 -3.71 -1.04 5.54
CA TYR A 82 -4.58 -0.84 4.39
C TYR A 82 -4.12 0.34 3.55
N SER A 83 -4.03 0.12 2.24
CA SER A 83 -3.58 1.09 1.24
C SER A 83 -2.14 1.57 1.46
N GLN A 84 -1.30 0.71 2.02
CA GLN A 84 0.15 0.94 2.07
C GLN A 84 0.71 0.90 0.65
N GLY A 85 1.53 1.89 0.30
CA GLY A 85 2.22 1.89 -1.00
C GLY A 85 3.12 0.66 -1.19
N LEU A 86 3.25 0.19 -2.43
CA LEU A 86 4.04 -1.00 -2.73
C LEU A 86 5.53 -0.80 -2.41
N THR A 87 6.06 0.42 -2.53
CA THR A 87 7.48 0.73 -2.19
C THR A 87 7.81 0.49 -0.72
N PRO A 88 7.08 1.03 0.27
CA PRO A 88 7.34 0.71 1.68
C PRO A 88 7.27 -0.80 1.97
N PHE A 89 6.33 -1.50 1.32
CA PHE A 89 6.22 -2.94 1.47
C PHE A 89 7.47 -3.68 0.95
N VAL A 90 7.97 -3.34 -0.25
CA VAL A 90 9.17 -4.01 -0.79
C VAL A 90 10.42 -3.71 0.05
N ASN A 91 10.56 -2.48 0.57
CA ASN A 91 11.63 -2.12 1.51
C ASN A 91 11.59 -3.01 2.75
N ALA A 92 10.39 -3.17 3.34
CA ALA A 92 10.19 -3.99 4.51
C ALA A 92 10.53 -5.47 4.25
N VAL A 93 10.04 -6.06 3.17
CA VAL A 93 10.29 -7.49 2.90
C VAL A 93 11.71 -7.76 2.41
N ASN A 94 12.38 -6.81 1.76
CA ASN A 94 13.81 -6.88 1.49
C ASN A 94 14.62 -6.91 2.81
N ALA A 95 14.18 -6.14 3.80
CA ALA A 95 14.71 -6.16 5.17
C ALA A 95 14.19 -7.36 6.00
N LYS A 96 13.52 -8.34 5.36
CA LYS A 96 13.00 -9.58 5.98
C LYS A 96 11.91 -9.34 7.02
N ALA A 97 11.18 -8.24 6.93
CA ALA A 97 10.01 -7.99 7.78
C ALA A 97 8.98 -9.14 7.65
N PRO A 98 8.42 -9.64 8.76
CA PRO A 98 7.47 -10.75 8.76
C PRO A 98 6.06 -10.27 8.42
N ILE A 99 5.87 -9.70 7.23
CA ILE A 99 4.59 -9.21 6.71
C ILE A 99 4.25 -9.88 5.38
N PHE A 100 2.96 -9.97 5.07
CA PHE A 100 2.43 -10.59 3.86
C PHE A 100 1.48 -9.65 3.14
N LEU A 101 1.60 -9.57 1.82
CA LEU A 101 0.64 -8.92 0.95
C LEU A 101 -0.54 -9.88 0.70
N VAL A 102 -1.76 -9.43 0.99
CA VAL A 102 -2.98 -10.24 0.89
C VAL A 102 -3.95 -9.71 -0.17
N ASP A 103 -3.85 -8.43 -0.56
CA ASP A 103 -4.72 -7.80 -1.55
C ASP A 103 -4.07 -6.54 -2.15
N ILE A 104 -4.58 -6.08 -3.29
CA ILE A 104 -4.32 -4.74 -3.82
C ILE A 104 -5.46 -3.83 -3.37
N ALA A 105 -5.13 -2.79 -2.62
CA ALA A 105 -6.12 -1.83 -2.12
C ALA A 105 -6.56 -0.84 -3.21
N VAL A 106 -5.60 -0.27 -3.95
CA VAL A 106 -5.82 0.75 -4.97
C VAL A 106 -4.81 0.62 -6.10
N LEU A 107 -5.29 0.75 -7.33
CA LEU A 107 -4.45 0.99 -8.50
C LEU A 107 -4.68 2.42 -8.98
N TYR A 108 -3.61 3.15 -9.29
CA TYR A 108 -3.72 4.54 -9.72
C TYR A 108 -2.59 4.95 -10.65
N GLY A 109 -2.86 5.96 -11.47
CA GLY A 109 -1.83 6.66 -12.23
C GLY A 109 -1.26 7.84 -11.45
N MET A 110 -0.61 8.77 -12.14
CA MET A 110 -0.03 10.00 -11.57
C MET A 110 -1.05 10.98 -10.95
N GLY A 111 -2.33 10.61 -10.90
CA GLY A 111 -3.36 11.42 -10.23
C GLY A 111 -3.25 11.42 -8.71
N GLY A 112 -2.74 10.34 -8.13
CA GLY A 112 -2.59 10.17 -6.69
C GLY A 112 -1.19 10.51 -6.17
N THR A 113 -0.17 10.47 -7.05
CA THR A 113 1.23 10.75 -6.72
C THR A 113 1.88 11.45 -7.91
N THR A 114 2.59 12.56 -7.68
CA THR A 114 3.21 13.35 -8.76
C THR A 114 4.38 14.17 -8.26
N CYS A 115 5.24 14.61 -9.18
CA CYS A 115 6.29 15.60 -8.92
C CYS A 115 5.87 16.95 -9.48
N VAL A 116 5.88 17.98 -8.64
CA VAL A 116 5.55 19.36 -8.98
C VAL A 116 6.83 20.19 -8.91
N VAL A 117 7.17 20.87 -10.01
CA VAL A 117 8.32 21.78 -10.09
C VAL A 117 7.84 23.20 -9.87
N SER A 118 8.60 23.99 -9.09
CA SER A 118 8.29 25.39 -8.82
C SER A 118 8.32 26.23 -10.10
N ASN A 119 7.28 27.01 -10.37
CA ASN A 119 7.23 27.94 -11.51
C ASN A 119 8.32 29.01 -11.39
N ALA A 120 8.67 29.42 -10.17
CA ALA A 120 9.75 30.39 -9.92
C ALA A 120 11.14 29.87 -10.29
N SER A 121 11.33 28.56 -10.38
CA SER A 121 12.61 27.95 -10.77
C SER A 121 12.92 28.11 -12.26
N GLY A 122 11.92 28.37 -13.11
CA GLY A 122 12.05 28.35 -14.56
C GLY A 122 12.34 26.98 -15.16
N ILE A 123 12.34 25.93 -14.32
CA ILE A 123 12.64 24.57 -14.74
C ILE A 123 11.38 23.93 -15.31
N THR A 124 11.55 23.25 -16.42
CA THR A 124 10.51 22.54 -17.17
C THR A 124 11.03 21.17 -17.56
N LYS A 125 10.21 20.37 -18.18
CA LYS A 125 10.61 19.08 -18.73
C LYS A 125 11.76 19.20 -19.77
N ALA A 126 11.82 20.31 -20.51
CA ALA A 126 12.83 20.51 -21.57
C ALA A 126 14.24 20.80 -21.01
N ASN A 127 14.32 21.34 -19.81
CA ASN A 127 15.58 21.67 -19.12
C ASN A 127 15.65 21.02 -17.72
N ALA A 128 15.11 19.81 -17.57
CA ALA A 128 15.04 19.11 -16.28
C ALA A 128 16.40 18.82 -15.64
N SER A 129 17.49 18.79 -16.42
CA SER A 129 18.87 18.73 -15.93
C SER A 129 19.24 19.89 -15.00
N ASP A 130 18.55 21.05 -15.10
CA ASP A 130 18.77 22.19 -14.20
C ASP A 130 18.32 21.91 -12.75
N LEU A 131 17.64 20.79 -12.50
CA LEU A 131 17.38 20.29 -11.15
C LEU A 131 18.65 19.75 -10.46
N GLU A 132 19.70 19.42 -11.20
CA GLU A 132 20.96 18.95 -10.63
C GLU A 132 21.54 20.05 -9.71
N GLY A 133 21.96 19.64 -8.51
CA GLY A 133 22.41 20.56 -7.46
C GLY A 133 21.29 21.32 -6.72
N LYS A 134 20.03 21.27 -7.19
CA LYS A 134 18.89 21.89 -6.49
C LYS A 134 18.37 21.01 -5.37
N LYS A 135 17.70 21.62 -4.41
CA LYS A 135 16.95 20.93 -3.37
C LYS A 135 15.64 20.38 -3.94
N VAL A 136 15.35 19.14 -3.67
CA VAL A 136 14.10 18.44 -4.09
C VAL A 136 13.52 17.72 -2.87
N ALA A 137 12.27 18.01 -2.53
CA ALA A 137 11.56 17.33 -1.45
C ALA A 137 10.94 16.01 -1.95
N VAL A 138 11.25 14.92 -1.29
CA VAL A 138 10.73 13.58 -1.62
C VAL A 138 10.52 12.81 -0.33
N PRO A 139 9.34 12.25 -0.07
CA PRO A 139 9.15 11.31 1.04
C PRO A 139 9.81 9.98 0.66
N LEU A 140 11.04 9.79 1.13
CA LEU A 140 11.89 8.67 0.74
C LEU A 140 11.29 7.32 1.11
N GLY A 141 11.53 6.31 0.29
CA GLY A 141 11.02 4.96 0.51
C GLY A 141 9.52 4.80 0.30
N THR A 142 8.83 5.80 -0.25
CA THR A 142 7.39 5.77 -0.57
C THR A 142 7.12 5.61 -2.06
N MET A 143 5.85 5.55 -2.45
CA MET A 143 5.46 5.60 -3.87
C MET A 143 5.87 6.92 -4.54
N ALA A 144 5.97 8.03 -3.80
CA ALA A 144 6.46 9.29 -4.36
C ALA A 144 7.97 9.24 -4.68
N ASP A 145 8.76 8.49 -3.92
CA ASP A 145 10.16 8.23 -4.25
C ASP A 145 10.30 7.38 -5.54
N TYR A 146 9.46 6.36 -5.70
CA TYR A 146 9.39 5.61 -6.97
C TYR A 146 9.03 6.54 -8.14
N VAL A 147 7.97 7.34 -7.98
CA VAL A 147 7.53 8.31 -9.01
C VAL A 147 8.62 9.35 -9.30
N PHE A 148 9.34 9.82 -8.28
CA PHE A 148 10.48 10.70 -8.46
C PHE A 148 11.55 10.09 -9.37
N LYS A 149 12.01 8.88 -9.05
CA LYS A 149 13.05 8.19 -9.82
C LYS A 149 12.60 7.92 -11.26
N GLU A 150 11.37 7.47 -11.44
CA GLU A 150 10.81 7.24 -12.77
C GLU A 150 10.59 8.55 -13.55
N THR A 151 10.12 9.62 -12.89
CA THR A 151 10.00 10.94 -13.52
C THR A 151 11.37 11.42 -14.02
N MET A 152 12.39 11.34 -13.21
CA MET A 152 13.76 11.75 -13.59
C MET A 152 14.28 10.91 -14.76
N ARG A 153 14.02 9.59 -14.76
CA ARG A 153 14.35 8.73 -15.91
C ARG A 153 13.67 9.19 -17.22
N VAL A 154 12.40 9.57 -17.14
CA VAL A 154 11.64 10.00 -18.32
C VAL A 154 12.14 11.34 -18.87
N VAL A 155 12.47 12.30 -17.97
CA VAL A 155 12.93 13.63 -18.38
C VAL A 155 14.45 13.70 -18.62
N GLY A 156 15.18 12.59 -18.40
CA GLY A 156 16.62 12.50 -18.66
C GLY A 156 17.50 13.24 -17.66
N ALA A 157 17.02 13.46 -16.42
CA ALA A 157 17.79 14.08 -15.34
C ALA A 157 18.32 13.02 -14.36
N ASP A 158 19.49 13.26 -13.79
CA ASP A 158 20.12 12.34 -12.82
C ASP A 158 19.74 12.69 -11.38
N PRO A 159 18.90 11.88 -10.72
CA PRO A 159 18.48 12.13 -9.34
C PRO A 159 19.64 12.06 -8.34
N SER A 160 20.73 11.35 -8.64
CA SER A 160 21.89 11.25 -7.76
C SER A 160 22.68 12.57 -7.63
N ARG A 161 22.49 13.48 -8.58
CA ARG A 161 23.11 14.80 -8.61
C ARG A 161 22.24 15.90 -7.99
N MET A 162 21.05 15.55 -7.48
CA MET A 162 20.15 16.46 -6.78
C MET A 162 20.37 16.42 -5.28
N ARG A 163 19.97 17.47 -4.57
CA ARG A 163 19.94 17.49 -3.11
C ARG A 163 18.57 17.03 -2.65
N VAL A 164 18.35 15.72 -2.62
CA VAL A 164 17.09 15.15 -2.17
C VAL A 164 16.98 15.30 -0.65
N ILE A 165 15.84 15.87 -0.20
CA ILE A 165 15.52 16.09 1.20
C ILE A 165 14.29 15.24 1.52
N ASP A 166 14.41 14.38 2.53
CA ASP A 166 13.31 13.57 3.01
C ASP A 166 12.28 14.45 3.71
N MET A 167 11.10 14.56 3.15
CA MET A 167 9.98 15.36 3.68
C MET A 167 8.68 14.64 3.42
N ASN A 168 7.79 14.60 4.42
CA ASN A 168 6.42 14.15 4.19
C ASN A 168 5.69 15.08 3.19
N PRO A 169 4.55 14.67 2.61
CA PRO A 169 3.89 15.45 1.56
C PRO A 169 3.43 16.84 2.00
N GLU A 170 3.02 17.01 3.25
CA GLU A 170 2.58 18.30 3.79
C GLU A 170 3.73 19.31 3.86
N ASP A 171 4.86 18.89 4.46
CA ASP A 171 6.07 19.72 4.57
C ASP A 171 6.69 19.98 3.19
N GLY A 172 6.76 18.97 2.32
CA GLY A 172 7.26 19.11 0.96
C GLY A 172 6.46 20.09 0.11
N SER A 173 5.12 20.09 0.24
CA SER A 173 4.26 21.06 -0.45
C SER A 173 4.45 22.49 0.10
N ALA A 174 4.61 22.63 1.42
CA ALA A 174 4.90 23.91 2.05
C ALA A 174 6.26 24.47 1.60
N ALA A 175 7.31 23.62 1.61
CA ALA A 175 8.64 23.99 1.16
C ALA A 175 8.67 24.45 -0.31
N LEU A 176 7.86 23.81 -1.19
CA LEU A 176 7.74 24.23 -2.58
C LEU A 176 7.10 25.62 -2.70
N VAL A 177 6.00 25.85 -1.99
CA VAL A 177 5.28 27.16 -1.99
C VAL A 177 6.18 28.27 -1.44
N ASN A 178 6.97 28.00 -0.41
CA ASN A 178 7.91 28.94 0.18
C ASN A 178 9.16 29.20 -0.67
N GLY A 179 9.40 28.39 -1.72
CA GLY A 179 10.60 28.50 -2.55
C GLY A 179 11.86 27.85 -1.94
N ASP A 180 11.72 27.04 -0.89
CA ASP A 180 12.82 26.36 -0.21
C ASP A 180 13.37 25.18 -1.02
N VAL A 181 12.53 24.61 -1.91
CA VAL A 181 12.87 23.53 -2.85
C VAL A 181 12.43 23.85 -4.26
N ALA A 182 13.19 23.39 -5.26
CA ALA A 182 12.88 23.59 -6.67
C ALA A 182 11.78 22.64 -7.18
N MET A 183 11.64 21.47 -6.55
CA MET A 183 10.64 20.46 -6.89
C MET A 183 10.23 19.71 -5.62
N ALA A 184 8.96 19.27 -5.58
CA ALA A 184 8.46 18.35 -4.57
C ALA A 184 7.70 17.19 -5.23
N CYS A 185 8.05 15.95 -4.86
CA CYS A 185 7.29 14.77 -5.25
C CYS A 185 6.39 14.37 -4.09
N LEU A 186 5.09 14.22 -4.34
CA LEU A 186 4.05 14.24 -3.32
C LEU A 186 2.98 13.18 -3.61
N PHE A 187 2.27 12.80 -2.58
CA PHE A 187 0.99 12.10 -2.66
C PHE A 187 -0.05 12.80 -1.76
N GLY A 188 -1.33 12.41 -1.93
CA GLY A 188 -2.44 13.05 -1.21
C GLY A 188 -2.96 14.30 -1.93
N GLY A 189 -4.30 14.35 -2.07
CA GLY A 189 -4.96 15.37 -2.89
C GLY A 189 -4.73 16.79 -2.42
N LYS A 190 -4.67 17.04 -1.11
CA LYS A 190 -4.48 18.36 -0.51
C LYS A 190 -3.06 18.89 -0.72
N SER A 191 -2.05 18.04 -0.44
CA SER A 191 -0.64 18.40 -0.62
C SER A 191 -0.30 18.68 -2.09
N ILE A 192 -0.81 17.85 -3.01
CA ILE A 192 -0.62 18.05 -4.45
C ILE A 192 -1.30 19.38 -4.89
N LYS A 193 -2.54 19.62 -4.48
CA LYS A 193 -3.26 20.87 -4.81
C LYS A 193 -2.51 22.09 -4.31
N LYS A 194 -2.01 22.07 -3.07
CA LYS A 194 -1.21 23.15 -2.50
C LYS A 194 0.07 23.41 -3.30
N ALA A 195 0.79 22.36 -3.70
CA ALA A 195 1.99 22.50 -4.51
C ALA A 195 1.69 23.08 -5.91
N GLU A 196 0.55 22.71 -6.52
CA GLU A 196 0.11 23.19 -7.83
C GLU A 196 -0.23 24.71 -7.81
N GLU A 197 -0.45 25.32 -6.64
CA GLU A 197 -0.61 26.80 -6.52
C GLU A 197 0.68 27.56 -6.86
N ALA A 198 1.86 26.94 -6.63
CA ALA A 198 3.16 27.56 -6.87
C ALA A 198 4.01 26.86 -7.95
N GLY A 199 3.51 25.77 -8.51
CA GLY A 199 4.26 24.94 -9.44
C GLY A 199 3.41 24.24 -10.49
N SER A 200 4.09 23.50 -11.35
CA SER A 200 3.49 22.71 -12.42
C SER A 200 3.97 21.27 -12.36
N LYS A 201 3.13 20.31 -12.74
CA LYS A 201 3.53 18.90 -12.81
C LYS A 201 4.65 18.72 -13.82
N MET A 202 5.70 17.98 -13.45
CA MET A 202 6.81 17.66 -14.34
C MET A 202 6.36 16.75 -15.50
N LEU A 203 5.46 15.82 -15.24
CA LEU A 203 4.81 14.96 -16.24
C LEU A 203 3.29 15.12 -16.15
N THR A 204 2.62 15.10 -17.27
CA THR A 204 1.17 14.92 -17.34
C THR A 204 0.79 13.48 -16.99
N VAL A 205 -0.49 13.27 -16.67
CA VAL A 205 -1.02 11.92 -16.40
C VAL A 205 -0.84 10.99 -17.62
N ALA A 206 -1.03 11.55 -18.83
CA ALA A 206 -0.85 10.79 -20.08
C ALA A 206 0.60 10.36 -20.28
N GLU A 207 1.55 11.29 -20.15
CA GLU A 207 2.99 10.99 -20.30
C GLU A 207 3.48 9.97 -19.27
N ALA A 208 3.02 10.06 -18.03
CA ALA A 208 3.37 9.08 -17.02
C ALA A 208 2.80 7.68 -17.34
N LYS A 209 1.55 7.64 -17.82
CA LYS A 209 0.92 6.39 -18.27
C LYS A 209 1.67 5.77 -19.43
N ASP A 210 2.03 6.56 -20.44
CA ASP A 210 2.78 6.09 -21.61
C ASP A 210 4.18 5.61 -21.22
N ALA A 211 4.79 6.21 -20.19
CA ALA A 211 6.05 5.78 -19.61
C ALA A 211 5.94 4.54 -18.70
N GLY A 212 4.72 4.02 -18.46
CA GLY A 212 4.46 2.88 -17.60
C GLY A 212 4.56 3.18 -16.12
N ILE A 213 4.48 4.45 -15.70
CA ILE A 213 4.48 4.85 -14.30
C ILE A 213 3.07 4.61 -13.74
N ALA A 214 2.95 3.71 -12.77
CA ALA A 214 1.69 3.43 -12.09
C ALA A 214 1.91 3.28 -10.59
N GLY A 215 0.89 3.65 -9.83
CA GLY A 215 0.85 3.46 -8.38
C GLY A 215 0.06 2.21 -8.02
N ILE A 216 0.57 1.49 -7.05
CA ILE A 216 -0.08 0.33 -6.46
C ILE A 216 0.01 0.46 -4.96
N ASP A 217 -1.14 0.55 -4.31
CA ASP A 217 -1.25 0.40 -2.88
C ASP A 217 -1.84 -0.96 -2.56
N ILE A 218 -1.35 -1.55 -1.49
CA ILE A 218 -1.68 -2.92 -1.12
C ILE A 218 -2.24 -2.99 0.31
N THR A 219 -2.89 -4.11 0.60
CA THR A 219 -3.17 -4.53 1.97
C THR A 219 -2.11 -5.52 2.40
N SER A 220 -1.43 -5.22 3.50
CA SER A 220 -0.48 -6.12 4.13
C SER A 220 -0.91 -6.48 5.55
N VAL A 221 -0.49 -7.64 6.01
CA VAL A 221 -0.79 -8.16 7.36
C VAL A 221 0.47 -8.70 8.01
N THR A 222 0.57 -8.62 9.34
CA THR A 222 1.68 -9.26 10.05
C THR A 222 1.56 -10.78 9.95
N ASN A 223 2.69 -11.48 9.86
CA ASN A 223 2.71 -12.94 9.83
C ASN A 223 2.07 -13.56 11.09
N LYS A 224 2.21 -12.89 12.23
CA LYS A 224 1.57 -13.29 13.48
C LYS A 224 0.05 -13.26 13.34
N PHE A 225 -0.52 -12.10 12.95
CA PHE A 225 -1.97 -11.94 12.80
C PHE A 225 -2.55 -12.89 11.74
N LEU A 226 -1.84 -13.06 10.61
CA LEU A 226 -2.22 -13.98 9.54
C LEU A 226 -2.36 -15.43 10.01
N LYS A 227 -1.45 -15.88 10.89
CA LYS A 227 -1.46 -17.23 11.44
C LYS A 227 -2.48 -17.44 12.53
N GLU A 228 -2.63 -16.44 13.41
CA GLU A 228 -3.49 -16.52 14.59
C GLU A 228 -4.96 -16.23 14.24
N ASN A 229 -5.22 -15.36 13.26
CA ASN A 229 -6.55 -14.86 12.92
C ASN A 229 -6.87 -14.92 11.41
N PRO A 230 -6.67 -16.05 10.71
CA PRO A 230 -6.87 -16.14 9.26
C PRO A 230 -8.31 -15.85 8.81
N GLY A 231 -9.29 -16.12 9.68
CA GLY A 231 -10.70 -15.78 9.43
C GLY A 231 -10.94 -14.27 9.41
N MET A 232 -10.27 -13.51 10.26
CA MET A 232 -10.37 -12.04 10.28
C MET A 232 -9.70 -11.42 9.04
N VAL A 233 -8.55 -11.98 8.60
CA VAL A 233 -7.92 -11.54 7.34
C VAL A 233 -8.85 -11.77 6.15
N LYS A 234 -9.51 -12.92 6.10
CA LYS A 234 -10.52 -13.23 5.07
C LYS A 234 -11.67 -12.23 5.11
N ALA A 235 -12.26 -12.00 6.30
CA ALA A 235 -13.35 -11.07 6.49
C ALA A 235 -12.96 -9.62 6.11
N PHE A 236 -11.73 -9.19 6.41
CA PHE A 236 -11.22 -7.87 5.97
C PHE A 236 -11.26 -7.74 4.45
N VAL A 237 -10.73 -8.72 3.74
CA VAL A 237 -10.66 -8.71 2.28
C VAL A 237 -12.08 -8.80 1.67
N GLU A 238 -12.97 -9.61 2.24
CA GLU A 238 -14.37 -9.71 1.78
C GLU A 238 -15.11 -8.37 1.91
N VAL A 239 -15.07 -7.72 3.08
CA VAL A 239 -15.70 -6.40 3.30
C VAL A 239 -15.08 -5.36 2.34
N THR A 240 -13.75 -5.40 2.12
CA THR A 240 -13.08 -4.52 1.15
C THR A 240 -13.62 -4.70 -0.26
N HIS A 241 -13.78 -5.93 -0.74
CA HIS A 241 -14.30 -6.19 -2.07
C HIS A 241 -15.79 -5.85 -2.21
N GLU A 242 -16.58 -6.00 -1.15
CA GLU A 242 -17.97 -5.51 -1.10
C GLU A 242 -18.03 -3.98 -1.20
N ALA A 243 -17.13 -3.27 -0.49
CA ALA A 243 -16.99 -1.82 -0.60
C ALA A 243 -16.60 -1.39 -2.02
N ASN A 244 -15.64 -2.06 -2.65
CA ASN A 244 -15.23 -1.82 -4.04
C ASN A 244 -16.39 -2.02 -5.02
N ALA A 245 -17.13 -3.11 -4.89
CA ALA A 245 -18.30 -3.40 -5.73
C ALA A 245 -19.41 -2.35 -5.57
N ARG A 246 -19.64 -1.89 -4.34
CA ARG A 246 -20.59 -0.81 -4.04
C ARG A 246 -20.17 0.50 -4.71
N TYR A 247 -18.88 0.87 -4.62
CA TYR A 247 -18.33 2.05 -5.28
C TYR A 247 -18.44 1.94 -6.81
N ASN A 248 -17.98 0.84 -7.38
CA ASN A 248 -18.00 0.61 -8.84
C ASN A 248 -19.43 0.63 -9.43
N SER A 249 -20.45 0.29 -8.61
CA SER A 249 -21.87 0.39 -9.01
C SER A 249 -22.50 1.77 -8.72
N GLY A 250 -21.71 2.76 -8.27
CA GLY A 250 -22.19 4.11 -7.96
C GLY A 250 -23.07 4.22 -6.71
N LYS A 251 -23.04 3.22 -5.82
CA LYS A 251 -23.89 3.14 -4.62
C LYS A 251 -23.21 3.57 -3.32
N SER A 252 -21.93 3.94 -3.36
CA SER A 252 -21.21 4.43 -2.19
C SER A 252 -21.66 5.81 -1.76
N ASP A 253 -21.72 6.03 -0.45
CA ASP A 253 -21.98 7.36 0.11
C ASP A 253 -20.68 8.21 0.11
N MET A 254 -20.53 8.98 -0.97
CA MET A 254 -19.35 9.84 -1.19
C MET A 254 -19.21 10.94 -0.13
N ASN A 255 -20.28 11.36 0.56
CA ASN A 255 -20.19 12.33 1.65
C ASN A 255 -19.56 11.71 2.91
N VAL A 256 -19.93 10.45 3.21
CA VAL A 256 -19.32 9.72 4.32
C VAL A 256 -17.83 9.50 4.06
N ILE A 257 -17.46 9.06 2.84
CA ILE A 257 -16.08 8.86 2.44
C ILE A 257 -15.28 10.16 2.54
N ALA A 258 -15.80 11.25 1.96
CA ALA A 258 -15.14 12.56 1.97
C ALA A 258 -14.87 13.06 3.39
N LYS A 259 -15.88 12.95 4.27
CA LYS A 259 -15.75 13.36 5.67
C LYS A 259 -14.69 12.55 6.41
N ASP A 260 -14.70 11.23 6.25
CA ASP A 260 -13.74 10.35 6.93
C ASP A 260 -12.32 10.50 6.36
N ALA A 261 -12.18 10.80 5.07
CA ALA A 261 -10.90 11.11 4.44
C ALA A 261 -10.37 12.52 4.77
N ALA A 262 -11.12 13.35 5.52
CA ALA A 262 -10.83 14.76 5.76
C ALA A 262 -10.66 15.61 4.48
N MET A 263 -11.48 15.31 3.47
CA MET A 263 -11.46 15.96 2.16
C MET A 263 -12.82 16.63 1.86
N ASP A 264 -12.83 17.61 0.96
CA ASP A 264 -14.07 18.08 0.37
C ASP A 264 -14.63 17.04 -0.64
N LEU A 265 -15.93 17.11 -0.89
CA LEU A 265 -16.62 16.16 -1.77
C LEU A 265 -16.11 16.18 -3.22
N ALA A 266 -15.78 17.38 -3.73
CA ALA A 266 -15.30 17.53 -5.10
C ALA A 266 -13.89 16.92 -5.26
N GLY A 267 -13.00 17.18 -4.32
CA GLY A 267 -11.66 16.59 -4.24
C GLY A 267 -11.71 15.08 -4.10
N THR A 268 -12.60 14.58 -3.24
CA THR A 268 -12.83 13.13 -3.06
C THR A 268 -13.26 12.47 -4.35
N LYS A 269 -14.27 13.01 -5.04
CA LYS A 269 -14.73 12.49 -6.33
C LYS A 269 -13.66 12.52 -7.40
N LYS A 270 -12.88 13.61 -7.47
CA LYS A 270 -11.76 13.76 -8.41
C LYS A 270 -10.67 12.70 -8.13
N GLN A 271 -10.27 12.53 -6.87
CA GLN A 271 -9.24 11.58 -6.49
C GLN A 271 -9.67 10.14 -6.77
N MET A 272 -10.84 9.73 -6.27
CA MET A 272 -11.35 8.37 -6.46
C MET A 272 -11.68 8.06 -7.93
N GLY A 273 -12.07 9.06 -8.72
CA GLY A 273 -12.27 8.91 -10.17
C GLY A 273 -10.98 8.62 -10.96
N GLY A 274 -9.82 8.88 -10.36
CA GLY A 274 -8.50 8.52 -10.90
C GLY A 274 -7.96 7.19 -10.35
N PHE A 275 -8.73 6.50 -9.50
CA PHE A 275 -8.36 5.24 -8.87
C PHE A 275 -9.17 4.09 -9.47
N GLU A 276 -8.54 2.91 -9.49
CA GLU A 276 -9.21 1.65 -9.81
C GLU A 276 -9.29 0.79 -8.55
N PHE A 277 -10.49 0.28 -8.29
CA PHE A 277 -10.79 -0.67 -7.20
C PHE A 277 -11.31 -1.97 -7.82
N PRO A 278 -10.43 -2.86 -8.29
CA PRO A 278 -10.83 -4.06 -9.01
C PRO A 278 -11.65 -5.01 -8.13
N ASP A 279 -12.59 -5.72 -8.75
CA ASP A 279 -13.26 -6.84 -8.09
C ASP A 279 -12.31 -8.04 -7.90
N ALA A 280 -12.69 -8.96 -7.02
CA ALA A 280 -11.86 -10.13 -6.68
C ALA A 280 -11.52 -11.02 -7.88
N SER A 281 -12.42 -11.16 -8.85
CA SER A 281 -12.21 -11.98 -10.05
C SER A 281 -11.12 -11.36 -10.94
N VAL A 282 -11.19 -10.04 -11.16
CA VAL A 282 -10.16 -9.29 -11.89
C VAL A 282 -8.85 -9.32 -11.12
N MET A 283 -8.90 -9.15 -9.79
CA MET A 283 -7.73 -9.21 -8.92
C MET A 283 -6.96 -10.51 -9.10
N LYS A 284 -7.64 -11.66 -8.99
CA LYS A 284 -7.05 -12.99 -9.14
C LYS A 284 -6.49 -13.24 -10.55
N LYS A 285 -7.28 -12.89 -11.59
CA LYS A 285 -6.95 -13.26 -12.98
C LYS A 285 -5.92 -12.34 -13.62
N LYS A 286 -5.92 -11.05 -13.30
CA LYS A 286 -5.15 -10.04 -14.01
C LYS A 286 -3.98 -9.51 -13.17
N TYR A 287 -4.22 -9.19 -11.89
CA TYR A 287 -3.26 -8.42 -11.11
C TYR A 287 -2.38 -9.27 -10.19
N MET A 288 -2.95 -10.23 -9.46
CA MET A 288 -2.25 -10.98 -8.41
C MET A 288 -1.88 -12.43 -8.81
N ASN A 289 -2.07 -12.82 -10.07
CA ASN A 289 -1.56 -14.12 -10.53
C ASN A 289 -0.03 -14.09 -10.69
N ARG A 290 0.59 -15.26 -10.91
CA ARG A 290 2.06 -15.39 -11.03
C ARG A 290 2.69 -14.56 -12.16
N SER A 291 1.94 -14.21 -13.19
CA SER A 291 2.34 -13.39 -14.32
C SER A 291 1.68 -12.00 -14.28
N GLY A 292 0.97 -11.69 -13.21
CA GLY A 292 0.23 -10.45 -13.05
C GLY A 292 1.15 -9.25 -12.85
N ILE A 293 0.57 -8.08 -13.07
CA ILE A 293 1.29 -6.81 -12.98
C ILE A 293 1.93 -6.58 -11.61
N LEU A 294 1.28 -7.04 -10.53
CA LEU A 294 1.83 -6.94 -9.17
C LEU A 294 3.22 -7.58 -9.06
N MET A 295 3.40 -8.78 -9.63
CA MET A 295 4.69 -9.48 -9.56
C MET A 295 5.79 -8.76 -10.34
N THR A 296 5.42 -8.10 -11.43
CA THR A 296 6.34 -7.25 -12.21
C THR A 296 6.77 -6.04 -11.38
N TYR A 297 5.82 -5.31 -10.80
CA TYR A 297 6.13 -4.13 -9.98
C TYR A 297 6.90 -4.49 -8.69
N LEU A 298 6.55 -5.58 -8.01
CA LEU A 298 7.32 -6.08 -6.86
C LEU A 298 8.80 -6.31 -7.21
N LYS A 299 9.05 -6.89 -8.39
CA LYS A 299 10.43 -7.12 -8.85
C LYS A 299 11.13 -5.81 -9.24
N VAL A 300 10.46 -4.93 -9.98
CA VAL A 300 11.02 -3.64 -10.40
C VAL A 300 11.36 -2.78 -9.20
N MET A 301 10.38 -2.53 -8.32
CA MET A 301 10.58 -1.72 -7.12
C MET A 301 11.54 -2.39 -6.15
N GLY A 302 11.43 -3.71 -5.97
CA GLY A 302 12.34 -4.45 -5.12
C GLY A 302 13.80 -4.33 -5.52
N ASN A 303 14.11 -4.31 -6.82
CA ASN A 303 15.47 -4.06 -7.31
C ASN A 303 15.86 -2.57 -7.20
N MET A 304 14.92 -1.65 -7.49
CA MET A 304 15.17 -0.21 -7.44
C MET A 304 15.54 0.27 -6.03
N PHE A 305 14.95 -0.34 -5.02
CA PHE A 305 15.15 0.01 -3.60
C PHE A 305 16.03 -0.99 -2.83
N ALA A 306 16.63 -1.96 -3.52
CA ALA A 306 17.58 -2.88 -2.90
C ALA A 306 18.86 -2.16 -2.47
N THR A 307 19.42 -2.59 -1.34
CA THR A 307 20.72 -2.17 -0.84
C THR A 307 21.63 -3.37 -0.63
N SER A 308 22.91 -3.15 -0.35
CA SER A 308 23.84 -4.25 0.02
C SER A 308 23.40 -4.98 1.28
N GLU A 309 22.77 -4.27 2.24
CA GLU A 309 22.27 -4.83 3.49
C GLU A 309 20.90 -5.51 3.30
N ASN A 310 20.05 -4.92 2.46
CA ASN A 310 18.69 -5.37 2.19
C ASN A 310 18.50 -5.66 0.70
N PRO A 311 19.08 -6.76 0.18
CA PRO A 311 19.01 -7.10 -1.24
C PRO A 311 17.57 -7.50 -1.63
N ALA A 312 17.24 -7.29 -2.90
CA ALA A 312 15.97 -7.72 -3.47
C ALA A 312 15.71 -9.21 -3.24
N LEU A 313 14.47 -9.56 -2.93
CA LEU A 313 14.09 -10.96 -2.79
C LEU A 313 14.22 -11.69 -4.13
N LYS A 314 14.79 -12.89 -4.12
CA LYS A 314 14.83 -13.77 -5.31
C LYS A 314 13.42 -14.16 -5.81
N ASN A 315 12.43 -14.17 -4.91
CA ASN A 315 11.06 -14.54 -5.22
C ASN A 315 10.07 -13.86 -4.26
N TYR A 316 9.43 -12.79 -4.73
CA TYR A 316 8.39 -12.07 -4.00
C TYR A 316 7.09 -12.87 -3.84
N GLY A 317 6.84 -13.91 -4.63
CA GLY A 317 5.69 -14.81 -4.44
C GLY A 317 5.66 -15.50 -3.07
N LYS A 318 6.78 -15.51 -2.32
CA LYS A 318 6.82 -16.03 -0.95
C LYS A 318 6.19 -15.13 0.09
N VAL A 319 6.00 -13.86 -0.21
CA VAL A 319 5.41 -12.82 0.67
C VAL A 319 4.07 -12.31 0.14
N VAL A 320 3.49 -13.00 -0.85
CA VAL A 320 2.17 -12.69 -1.43
C VAL A 320 1.27 -13.91 -1.30
N THR A 321 0.03 -13.71 -0.90
CA THR A 321 -0.99 -14.76 -0.88
C THR A 321 -2.32 -14.27 -1.42
N THR A 322 -2.93 -15.05 -2.31
CA THR A 322 -4.27 -14.80 -2.88
C THR A 322 -5.35 -15.65 -2.21
N LYS A 323 -4.99 -16.39 -1.16
CA LYS A 323 -5.87 -17.34 -0.47
C LYS A 323 -7.14 -16.68 0.09
N TYR A 324 -7.04 -15.41 0.45
CA TYR A 324 -8.11 -14.67 1.14
C TYR A 324 -9.01 -13.86 0.20
N LEU A 325 -8.66 -13.77 -1.08
CA LEU A 325 -9.53 -13.14 -2.08
C LEU A 325 -10.84 -13.94 -2.24
N PRO A 326 -12.01 -13.30 -2.24
CA PRO A 326 -13.31 -13.97 -2.39
C PRO A 326 -13.52 -14.62 -3.76
#